data_cd26b8e2abe4f5767b24a7e3cc118926
#
_entry.id   cd26b8e2abe4f5767b24a7e3cc118926
#
_cell.length_a   1.000
_cell.length_b   1.000
_cell.length_c   1.000
_cell.angle_alpha   90.00
_cell.angle_beta   90.00
_cell.angle_gamma   90.00
#
_symmetry.space_group_name_H-M   'P 1'
#
loop_
_entity.id
_entity.type
_entity.pdbx_description
1 polymer ?
#
loop_
_entity_poly.entity_id
_entity_poly.type
_entity_poly.pdbx_seq_one_letter_code
_entity_poly.pdbx_strand_id
1 'polypeptide(L)'
;MSIDLLELADQLEAAAKDFQTEHKEMLKALTDAATELHKSWSGSNLGYHAFVYYENLHPRPPGAHFSAEWGLKDMSYASMGTVGSWYEYPAEAVKNAIYERADHSDLSSVEEASSDLASLVNRARGELLSVLTVALDDREDTFLERLKEEAEGIKILTYSNMCRAMLPSGQMMSRDSNAALAGVQIAPHQELIAETAALQVPCDLASDLAAMIRKAGSHMSRKERSAQRSARIGTNVFIGHGRSLLWRELKDFVVDRLKLPYEEFNRVPVAGVTNIARLSEMLDGASCALILLTAEDEKADGTMQARMNVIHEVGLFQGRLGFTKAIVVLEEGCEEFSNIQGLGQIRFAKNNISAAFEEIRAVLEREGLV
;
A
#
# COMPACT_ATOMS: atom_id res chain seq x y z
N MET A 1 -9.47 5.10 10.17
CA MET A 1 -8.20 5.61 9.58
C MET A 1 -7.60 4.70 8.52
N SER A 2 -7.29 3.43 8.79
CA SER A 2 -6.74 2.52 7.75
C SER A 2 -7.76 2.07 6.68
N ILE A 3 -9.03 2.00 7.00
CA ILE A 3 -10.12 1.63 6.08
C ILE A 3 -10.33 2.75 5.06
N ASP A 4 -10.37 3.99 5.49
CA ASP A 4 -10.55 5.16 4.63
C ASP A 4 -9.42 5.31 3.59
N LEU A 5 -8.18 4.96 3.98
CA LEU A 5 -7.04 4.96 3.05
C LEU A 5 -7.16 3.89 1.95
N LEU A 6 -7.67 2.71 2.27
CA LEU A 6 -7.85 1.64 1.28
C LEU A 6 -8.95 1.99 0.28
N GLU A 7 -10.06 2.57 0.74
CA GLU A 7 -11.14 3.04 -0.12
C GLU A 7 -10.65 4.15 -1.07
N LEU A 8 -9.81 5.06 -0.57
CA LEU A 8 -9.21 6.11 -1.39
C LEU A 8 -8.26 5.55 -2.48
N ALA A 9 -7.48 4.53 -2.14
CA ALA A 9 -6.63 3.85 -3.12
C ALA A 9 -7.48 3.14 -4.19
N ASP A 10 -8.59 2.50 -3.80
CA ASP A 10 -9.52 1.84 -4.72
C ASP A 10 -10.17 2.85 -5.68
N GLN A 11 -10.55 4.04 -5.18
CA GLN A 11 -11.09 5.12 -6.01
C GLN A 11 -10.08 5.62 -7.04
N LEU A 12 -8.82 5.82 -6.65
CA LEU A 12 -7.75 6.23 -7.57
C LEU A 12 -7.49 5.17 -8.65
N GLU A 13 -7.41 3.90 -8.28
CA GLU A 13 -7.19 2.81 -9.24
C GLU A 13 -8.36 2.65 -10.21
N ALA A 14 -9.61 2.77 -9.72
CA ALA A 14 -10.79 2.72 -10.55
C ALA A 14 -10.78 3.87 -11.57
N ALA A 15 -10.57 5.11 -11.12
CA ALA A 15 -10.53 6.29 -11.98
C ALA A 15 -9.39 6.22 -13.01
N ALA A 16 -8.19 5.76 -12.61
CA ALA A 16 -7.08 5.55 -13.54
C ALA A 16 -7.39 4.47 -14.59
N LYS A 17 -8.03 3.38 -14.18
CA LYS A 17 -8.44 2.30 -15.07
C LYS A 17 -9.49 2.76 -16.07
N ASP A 18 -10.48 3.52 -15.62
CA ASP A 18 -11.53 4.06 -16.48
C ASP A 18 -10.91 5.01 -17.51
N PHE A 19 -10.05 5.93 -17.09
CA PHE A 19 -9.29 6.81 -17.98
C PHE A 19 -8.49 6.03 -19.03
N GLN A 20 -7.75 5.00 -18.61
CA GLN A 20 -6.98 4.16 -19.53
C GLN A 20 -7.87 3.40 -20.51
N THR A 21 -9.01 2.91 -20.05
CA THR A 21 -9.94 2.14 -20.89
C THR A 21 -10.56 3.00 -21.98
N GLU A 22 -10.90 4.25 -21.65
CA GLU A 22 -11.58 5.16 -22.56
C GLU A 22 -10.63 5.93 -23.49
N HIS A 23 -9.45 6.32 -23.01
CA HIS A 23 -8.62 7.31 -23.70
C HIS A 23 -7.24 6.83 -24.15
N LYS A 24 -6.73 5.69 -23.64
CA LYS A 24 -5.37 5.22 -23.92
C LYS A 24 -5.10 5.01 -25.41
N GLU A 25 -6.02 4.36 -26.12
CA GLU A 25 -5.83 4.05 -27.55
C GLU A 25 -5.83 5.34 -28.39
N MET A 26 -6.68 6.30 -28.04
CA MET A 26 -6.73 7.61 -28.68
C MET A 26 -5.44 8.41 -28.46
N LEU A 27 -5.00 8.55 -27.21
CA LEU A 27 -3.74 9.26 -26.89
C LEU A 27 -2.53 8.62 -27.57
N LYS A 28 -2.53 7.27 -27.62
CA LYS A 28 -1.49 6.53 -28.33
C LYS A 28 -1.54 6.76 -29.83
N ALA A 29 -2.70 6.70 -30.45
CA ALA A 29 -2.84 6.94 -31.90
C ALA A 29 -2.38 8.32 -32.30
N LEU A 30 -2.70 9.37 -31.51
CA LEU A 30 -2.23 10.73 -31.73
C LEU A 30 -0.71 10.85 -31.57
N THR A 31 -0.15 10.25 -30.52
CA THR A 31 1.30 10.25 -30.29
C THR A 31 2.05 9.50 -31.40
N ASP A 32 1.54 8.35 -31.83
CA ASP A 32 2.12 7.56 -32.93
C ASP A 32 2.06 8.35 -34.26
N ALA A 33 0.93 9.00 -34.58
CA ALA A 33 0.76 9.82 -35.78
C ALA A 33 1.70 11.04 -35.76
N ALA A 34 1.85 11.72 -34.61
CA ALA A 34 2.77 12.83 -34.45
C ALA A 34 4.23 12.39 -34.57
N THR A 35 4.58 11.22 -34.05
CA THR A 35 5.92 10.62 -34.14
C THR A 35 6.23 10.20 -35.58
N GLU A 36 5.26 9.69 -36.33
CA GLU A 36 5.44 9.38 -37.74
C GLU A 36 5.65 10.66 -38.56
N LEU A 37 4.88 11.70 -38.27
CA LEU A 37 5.01 12.99 -38.92
C LEU A 37 6.36 13.67 -38.61
N HIS A 38 6.94 13.46 -37.45
CA HIS A 38 8.30 13.91 -37.11
C HIS A 38 9.34 13.50 -38.16
N LYS A 39 9.18 12.40 -38.86
CA LYS A 39 10.11 11.95 -39.93
C LYS A 39 10.14 12.89 -41.13
N SER A 40 9.13 13.75 -41.30
CA SER A 40 9.07 14.78 -42.29
C SER A 40 9.65 16.13 -41.83
N TRP A 41 9.92 16.30 -40.54
CA TRP A 41 10.33 17.58 -39.95
C TRP A 41 11.77 17.98 -40.25
N SER A 42 12.03 19.28 -40.29
CA SER A 42 13.34 19.90 -40.50
C SER A 42 14.42 19.46 -39.49
N GLY A 43 14.03 19.08 -38.28
CA GLY A 43 14.91 18.76 -37.15
C GLY A 43 15.45 20.01 -36.41
N SER A 44 14.91 21.20 -36.67
CA SER A 44 15.35 22.44 -36.05
C SER A 44 14.22 23.21 -35.38
N ASN A 45 14.41 23.55 -34.11
CA ASN A 45 13.48 24.38 -33.33
C ASN A 45 13.76 25.90 -33.46
N LEU A 46 14.63 26.32 -34.36
CA LEU A 46 15.00 27.71 -34.45
C LEU A 46 14.03 28.50 -35.35
N GLY A 47 13.28 29.42 -34.78
CA GLY A 47 12.32 30.25 -35.48
C GLY A 47 11.37 29.46 -36.39
N TYR A 48 11.18 29.94 -37.62
CA TYR A 48 10.29 29.29 -38.59
C TYR A 48 10.72 27.86 -38.96
N HIS A 49 11.98 27.48 -38.74
CA HIS A 49 12.44 26.11 -38.99
C HIS A 49 11.57 25.03 -38.24
N ALA A 50 11.03 25.41 -37.09
CA ALA A 50 10.14 24.54 -36.30
C ALA A 50 8.88 24.15 -37.09
N PHE A 51 8.48 24.97 -38.05
CA PHE A 51 7.29 24.79 -38.89
C PHE A 51 7.62 24.25 -40.27
N VAL A 52 8.89 23.89 -40.55
CA VAL A 52 9.33 23.40 -41.86
C VAL A 52 9.28 21.88 -41.87
N TYR A 53 8.57 21.36 -42.87
CA TYR A 53 8.38 19.92 -43.10
C TYR A 53 8.63 19.62 -44.59
N TYR A 54 8.91 18.37 -44.86
CA TYR A 54 9.02 17.86 -46.22
C TYR A 54 7.64 17.85 -46.92
N GLU A 55 7.67 17.89 -48.25
CA GLU A 55 6.49 18.03 -49.12
C GLU A 55 5.37 17.09 -48.71
N ASN A 56 4.13 17.62 -48.61
CA ASN A 56 2.92 16.91 -48.20
C ASN A 56 3.02 16.19 -46.86
N LEU A 57 3.91 16.63 -45.97
CA LEU A 57 4.17 16.01 -44.68
C LEU A 57 4.60 14.54 -44.79
N HIS A 58 5.19 14.14 -45.93
CA HIS A 58 5.70 12.76 -46.11
C HIS A 58 7.14 12.67 -45.52
N PRO A 59 7.52 11.45 -45.07
CA PRO A 59 8.88 11.20 -44.64
C PRO A 59 9.89 11.62 -45.72
N ARG A 60 10.95 12.35 -45.32
CA ARG A 60 11.99 12.79 -46.25
C ARG A 60 12.65 11.59 -46.95
N PRO A 61 12.83 11.65 -48.29
CA PRO A 61 13.52 10.60 -49.01
C PRO A 61 15.04 10.59 -48.70
N PRO A 62 15.76 9.52 -49.01
CA PRO A 62 17.19 9.45 -48.91
C PRO A 62 17.86 10.57 -49.73
N GLY A 63 18.80 11.31 -49.09
CA GLY A 63 19.50 12.42 -49.69
C GLY A 63 18.84 13.79 -49.52
N ALA A 64 17.55 13.85 -49.15
CA ALA A 64 16.94 15.11 -48.74
C ALA A 64 17.38 15.50 -47.33
N HIS A 65 17.79 16.76 -47.13
CA HIS A 65 18.11 17.29 -45.81
C HIS A 65 17.76 18.78 -45.72
N PHE A 66 17.34 19.18 -44.52
CA PHE A 66 17.14 20.58 -44.21
C PHE A 66 18.41 21.15 -43.57
N SER A 67 18.89 22.30 -44.07
CA SER A 67 20.05 22.97 -43.50
C SER A 67 19.63 23.95 -42.41
N ALA A 68 19.86 23.58 -41.12
CA ALA A 68 19.58 24.48 -40.00
C ALA A 68 20.46 25.71 -39.99
N GLU A 69 21.60 25.71 -40.71
CA GLU A 69 22.50 26.89 -40.87
C GLU A 69 21.94 27.91 -41.87
N TRP A 70 21.36 27.44 -42.99
CA TRP A 70 20.93 28.28 -44.08
C TRP A 70 19.40 28.40 -44.28
N GLY A 71 18.64 27.54 -43.63
CA GLY A 71 17.18 27.51 -43.72
C GLY A 71 16.69 27.16 -45.13
N LEU A 72 15.61 27.81 -45.56
CA LEU A 72 15.03 27.66 -46.90
C LEU A 72 15.72 28.51 -47.99
N LYS A 73 16.85 29.15 -47.69
CA LYS A 73 17.58 29.96 -48.67
C LYS A 73 18.17 29.08 -49.76
N ASP A 74 18.05 29.53 -51.00
CA ASP A 74 18.71 28.88 -52.12
C ASP A 74 20.23 29.09 -52.10
N MET A 75 20.94 28.01 -51.76
CA MET A 75 22.42 27.97 -51.75
C MET A 75 22.94 26.89 -52.69
N SER A 76 22.22 26.66 -53.77
CA SER A 76 22.49 25.59 -54.75
C SER A 76 23.91 25.59 -55.30
N TYR A 77 24.51 26.77 -55.43
CA TYR A 77 25.85 26.92 -55.97
C TYR A 77 26.97 26.46 -54.99
N ALA A 78 26.71 26.42 -53.71
CA ALA A 78 27.71 26.08 -52.71
C ALA A 78 27.50 24.66 -52.12
N SER A 79 26.46 23.92 -52.53
CA SER A 79 26.09 22.64 -51.99
C SER A 79 25.89 22.59 -50.47
N MET A 80 25.64 23.74 -49.84
CA MET A 80 25.53 23.93 -48.40
C MET A 80 24.09 24.19 -47.94
N GLY A 81 23.17 24.40 -48.86
CA GLY A 81 21.77 24.73 -48.59
C GLY A 81 20.91 23.49 -48.30
N THR A 82 19.65 23.75 -48.11
CA THR A 82 18.60 22.75 -48.01
C THR A 82 18.44 21.99 -49.31
N VAL A 83 18.34 20.66 -49.28
CA VAL A 83 18.18 19.76 -50.43
C VAL A 83 16.84 19.03 -50.34
N GLY A 84 16.03 19.12 -51.39
CA GLY A 84 14.69 18.54 -51.47
C GLY A 84 13.57 19.55 -51.30
N SER A 85 12.33 19.07 -51.33
CA SER A 85 11.12 19.88 -51.28
C SER A 85 10.65 20.16 -49.87
N TRP A 86 11.23 21.18 -49.25
CA TRP A 86 10.89 21.59 -47.89
C TRP A 86 10.04 22.85 -47.92
N TYR A 87 8.98 22.87 -47.07
CA TYR A 87 8.02 23.96 -46.99
C TYR A 87 7.72 24.34 -45.57
N GLU A 88 7.43 25.60 -45.32
CA GLU A 88 6.85 26.07 -44.06
C GLU A 88 5.35 25.81 -44.07
N TYR A 89 4.84 25.14 -43.05
CA TYR A 89 3.42 24.83 -42.86
C TYR A 89 2.85 25.61 -41.70
N PRO A 90 1.60 26.11 -41.80
CA PRO A 90 0.88 26.62 -40.63
C PRO A 90 0.75 25.54 -39.56
N ALA A 91 0.86 25.90 -38.26
CA ALA A 91 0.74 24.96 -37.16
C ALA A 91 -0.53 24.14 -37.20
N GLU A 92 -1.67 24.79 -37.49
CA GLU A 92 -2.98 24.13 -37.60
C GLU A 92 -3.01 23.10 -38.73
N ALA A 93 -2.36 23.35 -39.85
CA ALA A 93 -2.32 22.38 -40.93
C ALA A 93 -1.54 21.11 -40.55
N VAL A 94 -0.48 21.23 -39.75
CA VAL A 94 0.28 20.12 -39.24
C VAL A 94 -0.52 19.35 -38.19
N LYS A 95 -1.18 20.05 -37.26
CA LYS A 95 -2.03 19.43 -36.23
C LYS A 95 -3.21 18.67 -36.87
N ASN A 96 -3.91 19.29 -37.81
CA ASN A 96 -5.02 18.65 -38.52
C ASN A 96 -4.57 17.37 -39.25
N ALA A 97 -3.40 17.39 -39.89
CA ALA A 97 -2.85 16.21 -40.55
C ALA A 97 -2.54 15.06 -39.55
N ILE A 98 -2.18 15.39 -38.31
CA ILE A 98 -1.97 14.40 -37.25
C ILE A 98 -3.33 13.84 -36.79
N TYR A 99 -4.33 14.69 -36.54
CA TYR A 99 -5.69 14.27 -36.18
C TYR A 99 -6.31 13.37 -37.24
N GLU A 100 -6.19 13.74 -38.52
CA GLU A 100 -6.67 12.93 -39.62
C GLU A 100 -5.98 11.55 -39.67
N ARG A 101 -4.67 11.47 -39.47
CA ARG A 101 -3.92 10.19 -39.45
C ARG A 101 -4.26 9.31 -38.26
N ALA A 102 -4.63 9.91 -37.16
CA ALA A 102 -5.03 9.20 -35.94
C ALA A 102 -6.52 8.83 -35.92
N ASP A 103 -7.30 9.26 -36.94
CA ASP A 103 -8.76 9.08 -36.98
C ASP A 103 -9.50 9.67 -35.76
N HIS A 104 -9.01 10.81 -35.28
CA HIS A 104 -9.58 11.53 -34.14
C HIS A 104 -9.67 13.01 -34.44
N SER A 105 -10.70 13.67 -33.90
CA SER A 105 -11.01 15.07 -34.22
C SER A 105 -10.62 16.09 -33.14
N ASP A 106 -10.65 15.70 -31.85
CA ASP A 106 -10.34 16.60 -30.74
C ASP A 106 -9.91 15.83 -29.47
N LEU A 107 -9.47 16.59 -28.45
CA LEU A 107 -9.04 16.09 -27.15
C LEU A 107 -9.98 16.46 -26.00
N SER A 108 -11.13 17.10 -26.26
CA SER A 108 -11.97 17.71 -25.23
C SER A 108 -12.41 16.74 -24.14
N SER A 109 -12.80 15.51 -24.51
CA SER A 109 -13.21 14.48 -23.54
C SER A 109 -12.04 14.00 -22.65
N VAL A 110 -10.85 13.92 -23.23
CA VAL A 110 -9.63 13.52 -22.49
C VAL A 110 -9.17 14.62 -21.57
N GLU A 111 -9.27 15.89 -21.98
CA GLU A 111 -8.95 17.06 -21.17
C GLU A 111 -9.81 17.13 -19.90
N GLU A 112 -11.12 16.94 -20.04
CA GLU A 112 -12.06 16.89 -18.93
C GLU A 112 -11.71 15.75 -17.97
N ALA A 113 -11.58 14.52 -18.48
CA ALA A 113 -11.23 13.33 -17.70
C ALA A 113 -9.86 13.47 -17.00
N SER A 114 -8.86 14.03 -17.68
CA SER A 114 -7.53 14.30 -17.10
C SER A 114 -7.58 15.33 -15.98
N SER A 115 -8.38 16.40 -16.15
CA SER A 115 -8.59 17.44 -15.13
C SER A 115 -9.26 16.88 -13.86
N ASP A 116 -10.28 16.06 -14.05
CA ASP A 116 -10.98 15.40 -12.93
C ASP A 116 -10.05 14.48 -12.17
N LEU A 117 -9.27 13.69 -12.91
CA LEU A 117 -8.30 12.78 -12.32
C LEU A 117 -7.16 13.53 -11.59
N ALA A 118 -6.69 14.64 -12.14
CA ALA A 118 -5.72 15.52 -11.49
C ALA A 118 -6.26 16.09 -10.16
N SER A 119 -7.53 16.45 -10.14
CA SER A 119 -8.22 16.92 -8.93
C SER A 119 -8.33 15.83 -7.88
N LEU A 120 -8.64 14.59 -8.28
CA LEU A 120 -8.69 13.43 -7.41
C LEU A 120 -7.29 13.11 -6.82
N VAL A 121 -6.25 13.12 -7.65
CA VAL A 121 -4.84 12.91 -7.24
C VAL A 121 -4.41 13.94 -6.20
N ASN A 122 -4.69 15.22 -6.42
CA ASN A 122 -4.35 16.28 -5.46
C ASN A 122 -5.07 16.11 -4.12
N ARG A 123 -6.35 15.78 -4.13
CA ARG A 123 -7.13 15.49 -2.92
C ARG A 123 -6.57 14.29 -2.17
N ALA A 124 -6.36 13.18 -2.87
CA ALA A 124 -5.85 11.95 -2.27
C ALA A 124 -4.43 12.12 -1.69
N ARG A 125 -3.59 12.88 -2.38
CA ARG A 125 -2.27 13.26 -1.85
C ARG A 125 -2.37 14.07 -0.56
N GLY A 126 -3.29 15.04 -0.50
CA GLY A 126 -3.54 15.83 0.70
C GLY A 126 -3.98 14.98 1.89
N GLU A 127 -4.91 14.05 1.67
CA GLU A 127 -5.36 13.09 2.68
C GLU A 127 -4.22 12.17 3.15
N LEU A 128 -3.44 11.62 2.24
CA LEU A 128 -2.28 10.79 2.61
C LEU A 128 -1.30 11.56 3.49
N LEU A 129 -0.93 12.79 3.10
CA LEU A 129 -0.01 13.64 3.85
C LEU A 129 -0.56 13.98 5.25
N SER A 130 -1.85 14.25 5.37
CA SER A 130 -2.52 14.48 6.63
C SER A 130 -2.41 13.28 7.56
N VAL A 131 -2.74 12.08 7.05
CA VAL A 131 -2.67 10.84 7.82
C VAL A 131 -1.23 10.51 8.23
N LEU A 132 -0.26 10.65 7.31
CA LEU A 132 1.15 10.39 7.61
C LEU A 132 1.69 11.38 8.65
N THR A 133 1.29 12.64 8.60
CA THR A 133 1.69 13.65 9.58
C THR A 133 1.20 13.29 10.98
N VAL A 134 -0.07 12.91 11.12
CA VAL A 134 -0.64 12.47 12.41
C VAL A 134 0.05 11.19 12.91
N ALA A 135 0.32 10.23 12.01
CA ALA A 135 0.96 8.97 12.39
C ALA A 135 2.42 9.14 12.85
N LEU A 136 3.09 10.18 12.40
CA LEU A 136 4.48 10.51 12.75
C LEU A 136 4.60 11.45 13.97
N ASP A 137 3.52 12.09 14.41
CA ASP A 137 3.55 13.02 15.55
C ASP A 137 3.88 12.30 16.87
N ASP A 138 3.39 11.06 17.03
CA ASP A 138 3.56 10.26 18.24
C ASP A 138 4.79 9.35 18.24
N ARG A 139 5.39 9.02 17.09
CA ARG A 139 6.46 8.01 16.97
C ARG A 139 7.29 8.20 15.70
N GLU A 140 8.60 8.10 15.82
CA GLU A 140 9.52 7.97 14.70
C GLU A 140 9.23 6.68 13.91
N ASP A 141 9.06 6.82 12.58
CA ASP A 141 8.86 5.72 11.65
C ASP A 141 9.48 6.05 10.30
N THR A 142 10.70 5.60 10.07
CA THR A 142 11.49 5.90 8.87
C THR A 142 10.82 5.44 7.57
N PHE A 143 9.94 4.43 7.63
CA PHE A 143 9.19 4.00 6.47
C PHE A 143 8.09 5.01 6.10
N LEU A 144 7.33 5.49 7.09
CA LEU A 144 6.29 6.51 6.88
C LEU A 144 6.90 7.88 6.54
N GLU A 145 8.06 8.24 7.12
CA GLU A 145 8.80 9.46 6.77
C GLU A 145 9.17 9.46 5.28
N ARG A 146 9.74 8.37 4.79
CA ARG A 146 10.08 8.23 3.37
C ARG A 146 8.85 8.32 2.47
N LEU A 147 7.75 7.66 2.83
CA LEU A 147 6.50 7.76 2.07
C LEU A 147 5.96 9.19 2.04
N LYS A 148 6.10 9.92 3.15
CA LYS A 148 5.71 11.32 3.24
C LYS A 148 6.54 12.20 2.28
N GLU A 149 7.87 12.03 2.30
CA GLU A 149 8.77 12.75 1.37
C GLU A 149 8.46 12.42 -0.09
N GLU A 150 8.20 11.14 -0.42
CA GLU A 150 7.78 10.72 -1.76
C GLU A 150 6.46 11.39 -2.17
N ALA A 151 5.46 11.42 -1.27
CA ALA A 151 4.17 12.07 -1.52
C ALA A 151 4.28 13.60 -1.65
N GLU A 152 5.14 14.25 -0.87
CA GLU A 152 5.44 15.68 -0.99
C GLU A 152 6.11 16.02 -2.33
N GLY A 153 6.93 15.10 -2.84
CA GLY A 153 7.63 15.22 -4.11
C GLY A 153 6.75 15.07 -5.36
N ILE A 154 5.53 14.55 -5.24
CA ILE A 154 4.61 14.36 -6.36
C ILE A 154 4.24 15.73 -6.96
N LYS A 155 4.47 15.89 -8.27
CA LYS A 155 4.10 17.07 -9.04
C LYS A 155 3.40 16.66 -10.32
N ILE A 156 2.23 17.21 -10.55
CA ILE A 156 1.53 17.04 -11.83
C ILE A 156 2.24 17.93 -12.83
N LEU A 157 2.94 17.31 -13.77
CA LEU A 157 3.61 18.03 -14.85
C LEU A 157 2.56 18.57 -15.82
N THR A 158 2.68 19.86 -16.11
CA THR A 158 1.76 20.57 -17.01
C THR A 158 2.24 20.48 -18.47
N TYR A 159 1.34 20.78 -19.40
CA TYR A 159 1.67 20.97 -20.80
C TYR A 159 2.92 21.86 -21.01
N SER A 160 3.02 22.98 -20.29
CA SER A 160 4.16 23.89 -20.34
C SER A 160 5.49 23.24 -19.92
N ASN A 161 5.45 22.32 -18.93
CA ASN A 161 6.62 21.54 -18.52
C ASN A 161 7.03 20.56 -19.62
N MET A 162 6.07 19.88 -20.25
CA MET A 162 6.30 18.92 -21.33
C MET A 162 6.89 19.62 -22.57
N CYS A 163 6.31 20.74 -22.97
CA CYS A 163 6.86 21.56 -24.07
C CYS A 163 8.31 21.97 -23.81
N ARG A 164 8.60 22.45 -22.59
CA ARG A 164 9.96 22.85 -22.23
C ARG A 164 10.95 21.69 -22.28
N ALA A 165 10.52 20.48 -21.91
CA ALA A 165 11.35 19.28 -21.94
C ALA A 165 11.70 18.85 -23.38
N MET A 166 10.89 19.21 -24.36
CA MET A 166 11.12 18.90 -25.79
C MET A 166 12.02 19.91 -26.50
N LEU A 167 12.19 21.09 -25.92
CA LEU A 167 13.04 22.10 -26.52
C LEU A 167 14.52 21.81 -26.26
N PRO A 168 15.39 22.06 -27.26
CA PRO A 168 16.84 21.89 -27.11
C PRO A 168 17.39 22.83 -26.05
N SER A 169 18.34 22.33 -25.25
CA SER A 169 19.11 23.13 -24.30
C SER A 169 20.40 23.63 -24.94
N GLY A 170 20.78 24.88 -24.65
CA GLY A 170 22.03 25.48 -25.10
C GLY A 170 21.85 26.58 -26.14
N GLN A 171 22.97 27.12 -26.64
CA GLN A 171 22.97 28.17 -27.68
C GLN A 171 22.78 27.52 -29.04
N MET A 172 21.80 28.00 -29.77
CA MET A 172 21.61 27.66 -31.19
C MET A 172 22.19 28.77 -32.06
N MET A 173 22.95 28.38 -33.06
CA MET A 173 23.57 29.32 -34.01
C MET A 173 23.08 28.98 -35.43
N SER A 174 22.71 29.99 -36.18
CA SER A 174 22.33 29.88 -37.59
C SER A 174 22.76 31.13 -38.34
N ARG A 175 23.06 30.97 -39.61
CA ARG A 175 23.28 32.10 -40.56
C ARG A 175 21.94 32.56 -41.16
N ASP A 176 20.87 31.87 -40.91
CA ASP A 176 19.53 32.33 -41.23
C ASP A 176 19.08 33.35 -40.18
N SER A 177 19.24 34.63 -40.49
CA SER A 177 18.91 35.73 -39.59
C SER A 177 17.42 35.76 -39.19
N ASN A 178 16.52 35.32 -40.07
CA ASN A 178 15.08 35.29 -39.78
C ASN A 178 14.76 34.26 -38.73
N ALA A 179 15.34 33.04 -38.85
CA ALA A 179 15.19 32.02 -37.85
C ALA A 179 15.88 32.39 -36.52
N ALA A 180 17.11 32.95 -36.58
CA ALA A 180 17.87 33.35 -35.41
C ALA A 180 17.17 34.44 -34.57
N LEU A 181 16.56 35.44 -35.23
CA LEU A 181 15.83 36.53 -34.57
C LEU A 181 14.51 36.06 -33.89
N ALA A 182 13.86 35.04 -34.45
CA ALA A 182 12.62 34.51 -33.89
C ALA A 182 12.83 33.60 -32.65
N GLY A 183 14.09 33.21 -32.36
CA GLY A 183 14.45 32.41 -31.22
C GLY A 183 13.98 30.96 -31.33
N VAL A 184 13.95 30.26 -30.20
CA VAL A 184 13.54 28.83 -30.14
C VAL A 184 12.01 28.74 -30.14
N GLN A 185 11.47 27.91 -31.03
CA GLN A 185 10.05 27.63 -31.19
C GLN A 185 9.81 26.12 -31.07
N ILE A 186 8.69 25.74 -30.52
CA ILE A 186 8.28 24.32 -30.50
C ILE A 186 7.59 23.96 -31.82
N ALA A 187 7.88 22.79 -32.34
CA ALA A 187 7.23 22.33 -33.57
C ALA A 187 5.82 21.82 -33.28
N PRO A 188 4.83 22.00 -34.21
CA PRO A 188 3.44 21.62 -33.96
C PRO A 188 3.22 20.14 -33.59
N HIS A 189 3.99 19.21 -34.15
CA HIS A 189 3.94 17.80 -33.77
C HIS A 189 4.52 17.56 -32.36
N GLN A 190 5.52 18.34 -31.94
CA GLN A 190 6.06 18.28 -30.57
C GLN A 190 5.06 18.87 -29.55
N GLU A 191 4.34 19.92 -29.91
CA GLU A 191 3.24 20.45 -29.09
C GLU A 191 2.21 19.38 -28.80
N LEU A 192 1.76 18.64 -29.81
CA LEU A 192 0.74 17.60 -29.66
C LEU A 192 1.27 16.41 -28.82
N ILE A 193 2.53 16.01 -29.02
CA ILE A 193 3.16 15.00 -28.14
C ILE A 193 3.24 15.49 -26.69
N ALA A 194 3.57 16.76 -26.46
CA ALA A 194 3.61 17.35 -25.13
C ALA A 194 2.22 17.40 -24.47
N GLU A 195 1.19 17.68 -25.27
CA GLU A 195 -0.19 17.76 -24.84
C GLU A 195 -0.72 16.37 -24.46
N THR A 196 -0.56 15.38 -25.33
CA THR A 196 -0.96 14.00 -25.02
C THR A 196 -0.23 13.42 -23.81
N ALA A 197 1.07 13.73 -23.68
CA ALA A 197 1.85 13.33 -22.51
C ALA A 197 1.34 14.01 -21.22
N ALA A 198 1.03 15.31 -21.25
CA ALA A 198 0.50 16.02 -20.09
C ALA A 198 -0.86 15.50 -19.64
N LEU A 199 -1.73 15.11 -20.59
CA LEU A 199 -3.03 14.52 -20.31
C LEU A 199 -2.93 13.12 -19.65
N GLN A 200 -1.86 12.38 -19.93
CA GLN A 200 -1.61 11.06 -19.34
C GLN A 200 -1.05 11.14 -17.91
N VAL A 201 -0.33 12.21 -17.54
CA VAL A 201 0.34 12.34 -16.23
C VAL A 201 -0.57 12.08 -15.03
N PRO A 202 -1.79 12.63 -14.94
CA PRO A 202 -2.66 12.37 -13.78
C PRO A 202 -3.03 10.90 -13.61
N CYS A 203 -3.15 10.15 -14.73
CA CYS A 203 -3.45 8.73 -14.71
C CYS A 203 -2.28 7.90 -14.14
N ASP A 204 -1.07 8.19 -14.56
CA ASP A 204 0.12 7.51 -14.06
C ASP A 204 0.32 7.81 -12.56
N LEU A 205 0.16 9.08 -12.17
CA LEU A 205 0.25 9.51 -10.76
C LEU A 205 -0.86 8.91 -9.88
N ALA A 206 -2.08 8.73 -10.40
CA ALA A 206 -3.16 8.09 -9.67
C ALA A 206 -2.81 6.64 -9.31
N SER A 207 -2.24 5.90 -10.24
CA SER A 207 -1.78 4.53 -10.03
C SER A 207 -0.64 4.44 -9.01
N ASP A 208 0.35 5.32 -9.13
CA ASP A 208 1.50 5.38 -8.20
C ASP A 208 1.06 5.79 -6.78
N LEU A 209 0.19 6.80 -6.67
CA LEU A 209 -0.33 7.27 -5.40
C LEU A 209 -1.21 6.22 -4.72
N ALA A 210 -2.04 5.48 -5.47
CA ALA A 210 -2.83 4.38 -4.94
C ALA A 210 -1.94 3.29 -4.34
N ALA A 211 -0.85 2.91 -5.03
CA ALA A 211 0.12 1.96 -4.51
C ALA A 211 0.81 2.45 -3.23
N MET A 212 1.13 3.75 -3.17
CA MET A 212 1.72 4.39 -1.98
C MET A 212 0.76 4.39 -0.80
N ILE A 213 -0.51 4.74 -1.01
CA ILE A 213 -1.57 4.71 0.00
C ILE A 213 -1.77 3.30 0.55
N ARG A 214 -1.78 2.27 -0.30
CA ARG A 214 -1.89 0.86 0.13
C ARG A 214 -0.69 0.43 0.99
N LYS A 215 0.53 0.86 0.64
CA LYS A 215 1.73 0.59 1.44
C LYS A 215 1.62 1.23 2.83
N ALA A 216 1.21 2.49 2.91
CA ALA A 216 1.01 3.21 4.16
C ALA A 216 -0.05 2.52 5.04
N GLY A 217 -1.24 2.26 4.50
CA GLY A 217 -2.35 1.60 5.21
C GLY A 217 -1.99 0.21 5.72
N SER A 218 -1.30 -0.61 4.90
CA SER A 218 -0.84 -1.94 5.29
C SER A 218 0.20 -1.88 6.41
N HIS A 219 1.14 -0.94 6.35
CA HIS A 219 2.17 -0.77 7.37
C HIS A 219 1.55 -0.33 8.71
N MET A 220 0.67 0.67 8.68
CA MET A 220 -0.03 1.16 9.88
C MET A 220 -0.89 0.08 10.53
N SER A 221 -1.65 -0.71 9.74
CA SER A 221 -2.45 -1.82 10.23
C SER A 221 -1.60 -2.90 10.90
N ARG A 222 -0.41 -3.21 10.38
CA ARG A 222 0.52 -4.16 11.01
C ARG A 222 1.05 -3.63 12.35
N LYS A 223 1.40 -2.34 12.41
CA LYS A 223 1.86 -1.69 13.65
C LYS A 223 0.77 -1.70 14.72
N GLU A 224 -0.46 -1.36 14.37
CA GLU A 224 -1.60 -1.41 15.30
C GLU A 224 -1.83 -2.83 15.85
N ARG A 225 -1.83 -3.85 14.99
CA ARG A 225 -1.96 -5.26 15.41
C ARG A 225 -0.81 -5.67 16.33
N SER A 226 0.43 -5.28 16.01
CA SER A 226 1.59 -5.56 16.83
C SER A 226 1.49 -4.88 18.19
N ALA A 227 1.10 -3.60 18.24
CA ALA A 227 0.89 -2.86 19.48
C ALA A 227 -0.22 -3.47 20.34
N GLN A 228 -1.36 -3.85 19.73
CA GLN A 228 -2.45 -4.54 20.42
C GLN A 228 -2.01 -5.90 20.97
N ARG A 229 -1.23 -6.67 20.20
CA ARG A 229 -0.66 -7.93 20.67
C ARG A 229 0.28 -7.70 21.86
N SER A 230 1.18 -6.73 21.75
CA SER A 230 2.12 -6.39 22.83
C SER A 230 1.41 -5.91 24.10
N ALA A 231 0.33 -5.13 23.96
CA ALA A 231 -0.48 -4.69 25.08
C ALA A 231 -1.24 -5.80 25.80
N ARG A 232 -1.44 -6.95 25.16
CA ARG A 232 -2.09 -8.15 25.73
C ARG A 232 -1.09 -9.11 26.38
N ILE A 233 0.20 -8.97 26.10
CA ILE A 233 1.23 -9.86 26.66
C ILE A 233 1.23 -9.72 28.19
N GLY A 234 1.03 -10.85 28.90
CA GLY A 234 1.08 -10.90 30.35
C GLY A 234 -0.05 -10.17 31.09
N THR A 235 -1.23 -10.00 30.47
CA THR A 235 -2.36 -9.31 31.11
C THR A 235 -3.50 -10.24 31.53
N ASN A 236 -3.67 -11.39 30.90
CA ASN A 236 -4.82 -12.27 31.09
C ASN A 236 -4.51 -13.40 32.07
N VAL A 237 -5.52 -13.81 32.83
CA VAL A 237 -5.51 -15.09 33.55
C VAL A 237 -6.05 -16.16 32.59
N PHE A 238 -5.22 -17.12 32.21
CA PHE A 238 -5.66 -18.26 31.42
C PHE A 238 -6.37 -19.29 32.31
N ILE A 239 -7.51 -19.77 31.86
CA ILE A 239 -8.27 -20.86 32.55
C ILE A 239 -8.27 -22.07 31.64
N GLY A 240 -7.41 -23.06 31.98
CA GLY A 240 -7.39 -24.37 31.34
C GLY A 240 -8.41 -25.31 31.99
N HIS A 241 -9.18 -26.03 31.17
CA HIS A 241 -10.21 -26.94 31.73
C HIS A 241 -10.62 -28.07 30.77
N GLY A 242 -11.17 -29.14 31.31
CA GLY A 242 -11.78 -30.23 30.56
C GLY A 242 -13.24 -29.96 30.20
N ARG A 243 -14.10 -30.99 30.41
CA ARG A 243 -15.55 -30.93 30.14
C ARG A 243 -16.38 -30.47 31.33
N SER A 244 -15.81 -30.52 32.54
CA SER A 244 -16.49 -30.09 33.76
C SER A 244 -16.90 -28.63 33.68
N LEU A 245 -18.09 -28.28 34.13
CA LEU A 245 -18.60 -26.91 34.13
C LEU A 245 -18.08 -26.06 35.30
N LEU A 246 -17.32 -26.63 36.23
CA LEU A 246 -16.72 -25.89 37.37
C LEU A 246 -15.82 -24.74 36.93
N TRP A 247 -15.24 -24.79 35.73
CA TRP A 247 -14.48 -23.68 35.19
C TRP A 247 -15.29 -22.38 35.09
N ARG A 248 -16.61 -22.46 34.93
CA ARG A 248 -17.47 -21.28 34.86
C ARG A 248 -17.51 -20.53 36.20
N GLU A 249 -17.61 -21.26 37.30
CA GLU A 249 -17.53 -20.65 38.63
C GLU A 249 -16.17 -20.04 38.91
N LEU A 250 -15.10 -20.71 38.49
CA LEU A 250 -13.73 -20.13 38.51
C LEU A 250 -13.60 -18.86 37.68
N LYS A 251 -14.15 -18.90 36.49
CA LYS A 251 -14.19 -17.70 35.58
C LYS A 251 -14.96 -16.56 36.25
N ASP A 252 -16.16 -16.81 36.78
CA ASP A 252 -16.97 -15.79 37.45
C ASP A 252 -16.21 -15.20 38.67
N PHE A 253 -15.52 -16.05 39.44
CA PHE A 253 -14.67 -15.61 40.52
C PHE A 253 -13.53 -14.65 40.02
N VAL A 254 -12.80 -15.06 38.97
CA VAL A 254 -11.69 -14.25 38.40
C VAL A 254 -12.20 -12.93 37.84
N VAL A 255 -13.32 -12.97 37.09
CA VAL A 255 -13.84 -11.77 36.39
C VAL A 255 -14.62 -10.86 37.32
N ASP A 256 -15.58 -11.43 38.08
CA ASP A 256 -16.55 -10.64 38.82
C ASP A 256 -16.03 -10.17 40.18
N ARG A 257 -15.23 -11.03 40.86
CA ARG A 257 -14.67 -10.70 42.18
C ARG A 257 -13.28 -10.08 42.11
N LEU A 258 -12.38 -10.66 41.29
CA LEU A 258 -11.01 -10.20 41.23
C LEU A 258 -10.81 -9.11 40.15
N LYS A 259 -11.79 -8.89 39.27
CA LYS A 259 -11.74 -7.89 38.18
C LYS A 259 -10.57 -8.12 37.21
N LEU A 260 -10.11 -9.36 37.06
CA LEU A 260 -9.03 -9.70 36.18
C LEU A 260 -9.56 -10.13 34.81
N PRO A 261 -8.91 -9.74 33.73
CA PRO A 261 -9.24 -10.27 32.40
C PRO A 261 -8.86 -11.76 32.31
N TYR A 262 -9.69 -12.54 31.62
CA TYR A 262 -9.45 -13.97 31.44
C TYR A 262 -9.44 -14.39 29.99
N GLU A 263 -8.81 -15.50 29.71
CA GLU A 263 -8.83 -16.19 28.42
C GLU A 263 -9.04 -17.70 28.63
N GLU A 264 -9.77 -18.35 27.71
CA GLU A 264 -9.90 -19.79 27.67
C GLU A 264 -10.00 -20.28 26.23
N PHE A 265 -9.68 -21.56 25.97
CA PHE A 265 -9.47 -22.06 24.61
C PHE A 265 -10.69 -21.93 23.69
N ASN A 266 -11.92 -22.08 24.22
CA ASN A 266 -13.15 -22.07 23.42
C ASN A 266 -13.89 -20.73 23.40
N ARG A 267 -13.34 -19.67 24.02
CA ARG A 267 -14.00 -18.36 24.15
C ARG A 267 -14.39 -17.71 22.84
N VAL A 268 -13.52 -17.81 21.83
CA VAL A 268 -13.77 -17.21 20.51
C VAL A 268 -13.75 -18.31 19.45
N PRO A 269 -14.83 -18.50 18.68
CA PRO A 269 -14.82 -19.43 17.55
C PRO A 269 -13.81 -18.95 16.49
N VAL A 270 -12.87 -19.81 16.13
CA VAL A 270 -11.81 -19.43 15.17
C VAL A 270 -11.94 -20.28 13.92
N ALA A 271 -12.80 -19.88 13.01
CA ALA A 271 -12.81 -20.42 11.66
C ALA A 271 -11.56 -19.89 10.93
N GLY A 272 -10.64 -20.78 10.52
CA GLY A 272 -9.50 -20.43 9.66
C GLY A 272 -8.16 -20.19 10.36
N VAL A 273 -8.07 -20.24 11.69
CA VAL A 273 -6.79 -20.20 12.44
C VAL A 273 -6.44 -21.58 12.97
N THR A 274 -5.18 -21.98 12.89
CA THR A 274 -4.76 -23.27 13.45
C THR A 274 -4.77 -23.22 14.99
N ASN A 275 -5.14 -24.34 15.63
CA ASN A 275 -5.12 -24.46 17.09
C ASN A 275 -3.73 -24.12 17.69
N ILE A 276 -2.66 -24.38 16.95
CA ILE A 276 -1.28 -24.08 17.38
C ILE A 276 -1.04 -22.58 17.46
N ALA A 277 -1.44 -21.81 16.44
CA ALA A 277 -1.27 -20.36 16.45
C ALA A 277 -2.04 -19.70 17.59
N ARG A 278 -3.27 -20.17 17.84
CA ARG A 278 -4.09 -19.67 18.94
C ARG A 278 -3.51 -20.01 20.31
N LEU A 279 -3.04 -21.23 20.50
CA LEU A 279 -2.41 -21.63 21.76
C LEU A 279 -1.16 -20.79 22.04
N SER A 280 -0.37 -20.48 20.99
CA SER A 280 0.77 -19.56 21.11
C SER A 280 0.34 -18.15 21.55
N GLU A 281 -0.74 -17.62 21.01
CA GLU A 281 -1.27 -16.31 21.41
C GLU A 281 -1.76 -16.29 22.86
N MET A 282 -2.40 -17.35 23.31
CA MET A 282 -2.85 -17.52 24.69
C MET A 282 -1.67 -17.65 25.67
N LEU A 283 -0.64 -18.41 25.29
CA LEU A 283 0.60 -18.51 26.06
C LEU A 283 1.31 -17.16 26.20
N ASP A 284 1.33 -16.34 25.13
CA ASP A 284 1.92 -15.01 25.17
C ASP A 284 1.06 -14.02 25.97
N GLY A 285 -0.26 -14.12 25.88
CA GLY A 285 -1.22 -13.23 26.55
C GLY A 285 -1.37 -13.48 28.06
N ALA A 286 -0.99 -14.66 28.55
CA ALA A 286 -1.19 -15.02 29.94
C ALA A 286 -0.18 -14.39 30.89
N SER A 287 -0.67 -13.79 31.96
CA SER A 287 0.10 -13.39 33.16
C SER A 287 0.20 -14.53 34.17
N CYS A 288 -0.85 -15.35 34.24
CA CYS A 288 -0.99 -16.50 35.10
C CYS A 288 -1.90 -17.53 34.41
N ALA A 289 -1.76 -18.79 34.73
CA ALA A 289 -2.63 -19.85 34.27
C ALA A 289 -3.20 -20.62 35.47
N LEU A 290 -4.52 -20.73 35.55
CA LEU A 290 -5.25 -21.58 36.48
C LEU A 290 -5.76 -22.78 35.70
N ILE A 291 -5.17 -23.95 35.91
CA ILE A 291 -5.47 -25.14 35.12
C ILE A 291 -6.25 -26.12 35.99
N LEU A 292 -7.55 -26.28 35.67
CA LEU A 292 -8.49 -27.04 36.40
C LEU A 292 -8.44 -28.54 36.00
N LEU A 293 -7.97 -29.38 36.88
CA LEU A 293 -7.93 -30.83 36.71
C LEU A 293 -9.11 -31.48 37.45
N THR A 294 -10.04 -32.03 36.70
CA THR A 294 -11.23 -32.76 37.18
C THR A 294 -11.18 -34.21 36.76
N ALA A 295 -11.78 -35.09 37.55
CA ALA A 295 -11.83 -36.54 37.31
C ALA A 295 -12.78 -36.87 36.15
N GLU A 296 -12.30 -36.93 34.90
CA GLU A 296 -13.12 -37.04 33.69
C GLU A 296 -12.91 -38.32 32.88
N ASP A 297 -11.68 -38.81 32.79
CA ASP A 297 -11.32 -39.98 32.00
C ASP A 297 -10.91 -41.14 32.93
N GLU A 298 -11.54 -42.31 32.76
CA GLU A 298 -11.24 -43.53 33.54
C GLU A 298 -10.10 -44.30 32.86
N LYS A 299 -9.12 -44.70 33.66
CA LYS A 299 -8.03 -45.58 33.23
C LYS A 299 -8.46 -47.08 33.32
N ALA A 300 -7.65 -47.93 32.72
CA ALA A 300 -7.87 -49.39 32.73
C ALA A 300 -7.85 -50.02 34.14
N ASP A 301 -7.22 -49.36 35.10
CA ASP A 301 -7.18 -49.78 36.52
C ASP A 301 -8.31 -49.18 37.38
N GLY A 302 -9.27 -48.47 36.79
CA GLY A 302 -10.42 -47.86 37.46
C GLY A 302 -10.10 -46.50 38.11
N THR A 303 -8.88 -46.00 38.01
CA THR A 303 -8.55 -44.66 38.54
C THR A 303 -9.03 -43.56 37.59
N MET A 304 -9.47 -42.42 38.15
CA MET A 304 -9.98 -41.28 37.39
C MET A 304 -8.88 -40.26 37.21
N GLN A 305 -8.67 -39.81 35.98
CA GLN A 305 -7.67 -38.80 35.62
C GLN A 305 -8.28 -37.60 34.91
N ALA A 306 -7.54 -36.49 34.88
CA ALA A 306 -7.90 -35.37 34.04
C ALA A 306 -7.71 -35.67 32.55
N ARG A 307 -8.42 -34.94 31.70
CA ARG A 307 -8.27 -35.06 30.26
C ARG A 307 -6.83 -34.79 29.81
N MET A 308 -6.35 -35.62 28.89
CA MET A 308 -4.99 -35.53 28.37
C MET A 308 -4.63 -34.15 27.80
N ASN A 309 -5.59 -33.44 27.15
CA ASN A 309 -5.36 -32.09 26.63
C ASN A 309 -5.08 -31.10 27.76
N VAL A 310 -5.78 -31.18 28.89
CA VAL A 310 -5.57 -30.29 30.05
C VAL A 310 -4.21 -30.57 30.68
N ILE A 311 -3.79 -31.84 30.76
CA ILE A 311 -2.43 -32.20 31.19
C ILE A 311 -1.36 -31.60 30.29
N HIS A 312 -1.59 -31.62 28.98
CA HIS A 312 -0.69 -30.95 28.03
C HIS A 312 -0.63 -29.45 28.24
N GLU A 313 -1.76 -28.80 28.50
CA GLU A 313 -1.81 -27.36 28.85
C GLU A 313 -0.99 -27.04 30.10
N VAL A 314 -1.06 -27.88 31.15
CA VAL A 314 -0.21 -27.70 32.35
C VAL A 314 1.26 -27.60 31.95
N GLY A 315 1.75 -28.57 31.15
CA GLY A 315 3.16 -28.57 30.74
C GLY A 315 3.57 -27.32 29.91
N LEU A 316 2.69 -26.90 28.99
CA LEU A 316 2.93 -25.72 28.14
C LEU A 316 2.99 -24.43 28.98
N PHE A 317 2.03 -24.22 29.88
CA PHE A 317 1.99 -23.01 30.70
C PHE A 317 3.09 -23.01 31.77
N GLN A 318 3.44 -24.16 32.35
CA GLN A 318 4.59 -24.27 33.26
C GLN A 318 5.92 -23.94 32.55
N GLY A 319 6.08 -24.43 31.33
CA GLY A 319 7.26 -24.09 30.50
C GLY A 319 7.35 -22.62 30.12
N ARG A 320 6.21 -21.93 29.95
CA ARG A 320 6.15 -20.51 29.56
C ARG A 320 6.18 -19.55 30.73
N LEU A 321 5.41 -19.82 31.79
CA LEU A 321 5.19 -18.90 32.93
C LEU A 321 5.98 -19.30 34.18
N GLY A 322 6.54 -20.48 34.22
CA GLY A 322 7.11 -21.09 35.40
C GLY A 322 6.05 -21.70 36.33
N PHE A 323 6.52 -22.44 37.32
CA PHE A 323 5.66 -23.20 38.23
C PHE A 323 4.85 -22.33 39.20
N THR A 324 5.33 -21.11 39.50
CA THR A 324 4.64 -20.20 40.43
C THR A 324 3.44 -19.50 39.82
N LYS A 325 3.40 -19.39 38.49
CA LYS A 325 2.33 -18.71 37.73
C LYS A 325 1.44 -19.65 36.92
N ALA A 326 1.85 -20.91 36.74
CA ALA A 326 1.02 -21.94 36.10
C ALA A 326 0.51 -22.89 37.21
N ILE A 327 -0.63 -22.56 37.80
CA ILE A 327 -1.18 -23.14 38.99
C ILE A 327 -2.11 -24.27 38.61
N VAL A 328 -1.90 -25.43 39.18
CA VAL A 328 -2.80 -26.58 39.07
C VAL A 328 -3.87 -26.48 40.18
N VAL A 329 -5.14 -26.51 39.76
CA VAL A 329 -6.31 -26.56 40.64
C VAL A 329 -6.91 -27.95 40.49
N LEU A 330 -6.70 -28.81 41.52
CA LEU A 330 -6.95 -30.25 41.42
C LEU A 330 -8.18 -30.68 42.24
N GLU A 331 -9.13 -31.32 41.58
CA GLU A 331 -10.30 -31.94 42.26
C GLU A 331 -9.89 -33.19 43.02
N GLU A 332 -10.41 -33.36 44.23
CA GLU A 332 -10.26 -34.60 45.00
C GLU A 332 -10.84 -35.79 44.25
N GLY A 333 -10.08 -36.88 44.16
CA GLY A 333 -10.41 -38.08 43.39
C GLY A 333 -9.89 -38.09 41.97
N CYS A 334 -9.29 -36.97 41.49
CA CYS A 334 -8.52 -36.95 40.27
C CYS A 334 -7.07 -37.35 40.53
N GLU A 335 -6.55 -38.31 39.78
CA GLU A 335 -5.18 -38.80 39.90
C GLU A 335 -4.14 -37.73 39.53
N GLU A 336 -3.09 -37.65 40.33
CA GLU A 336 -1.93 -36.81 40.02
C GLU A 336 -1.03 -37.50 38.97
N PHE A 337 -0.70 -36.81 37.92
CA PHE A 337 0.33 -37.28 37.00
C PHE A 337 1.76 -36.92 37.50
N SER A 338 2.72 -37.72 37.09
CA SER A 338 4.11 -37.69 37.64
C SER A 338 4.77 -36.29 37.67
N ASN A 339 4.48 -35.47 36.68
CA ASN A 339 5.13 -34.16 36.55
C ASN A 339 4.66 -33.08 37.53
N ILE A 340 3.52 -33.28 38.21
CA ILE A 340 3.00 -32.37 39.24
C ILE A 340 3.18 -32.92 40.66
N GLN A 341 3.64 -34.14 40.80
CA GLN A 341 3.95 -34.71 42.11
C GLN A 341 5.07 -33.91 42.79
N GLY A 342 4.80 -33.42 44.00
CA GLY A 342 5.75 -32.56 44.76
C GLY A 342 5.69 -31.07 44.42
N LEU A 343 4.85 -30.63 43.46
CA LEU A 343 4.55 -29.22 43.26
C LEU A 343 3.36 -28.83 44.14
N GLY A 344 3.37 -27.58 44.64
CA GLY A 344 2.23 -27.02 45.36
C GLY A 344 1.01 -26.93 44.43
N GLN A 345 -0.08 -27.62 44.80
CA GLN A 345 -1.35 -27.65 44.06
C GLN A 345 -2.42 -27.07 44.95
N ILE A 346 -3.38 -26.35 44.37
CA ILE A 346 -4.59 -25.96 45.08
C ILE A 346 -5.61 -27.10 44.94
N ARG A 347 -6.05 -27.66 46.08
CA ARG A 347 -6.95 -28.80 46.06
C ARG A 347 -8.35 -28.37 46.50
N PHE A 348 -9.38 -28.99 45.90
CA PHE A 348 -10.75 -28.72 46.26
C PHE A 348 -11.58 -30.01 46.28
N ALA A 349 -12.57 -30.05 47.17
CA ALA A 349 -13.48 -31.17 47.31
C ALA A 349 -14.32 -31.36 46.02
N LYS A 350 -14.70 -32.61 45.74
CA LYS A 350 -15.43 -32.95 44.53
C LYS A 350 -16.65 -32.04 44.31
N ASN A 351 -16.76 -31.46 43.14
CA ASN A 351 -17.83 -30.52 42.72
C ASN A 351 -17.93 -29.22 43.58
N ASN A 352 -16.91 -28.84 44.35
CA ASN A 352 -16.92 -27.63 45.17
C ASN A 352 -15.69 -26.77 44.97
N ILE A 353 -15.56 -26.20 43.78
CA ILE A 353 -14.39 -25.35 43.42
C ILE A 353 -14.37 -24.06 44.26
N SER A 354 -15.52 -23.59 44.76
CA SER A 354 -15.57 -22.33 45.54
C SER A 354 -14.76 -22.42 46.84
N ALA A 355 -14.52 -23.62 47.38
CA ALA A 355 -13.66 -23.85 48.55
C ALA A 355 -12.17 -23.42 48.28
N ALA A 356 -11.73 -23.44 47.03
CA ALA A 356 -10.36 -23.06 46.62
C ALA A 356 -10.19 -21.57 46.33
N PHE A 357 -11.25 -20.76 46.32
CA PHE A 357 -11.18 -19.37 45.83
C PHE A 357 -10.25 -18.46 46.64
N GLU A 358 -10.22 -18.62 47.97
CA GLU A 358 -9.34 -17.81 48.81
C GLU A 358 -7.86 -18.23 48.67
N GLU A 359 -7.58 -19.51 48.45
CA GLU A 359 -6.23 -19.99 48.15
C GLU A 359 -5.76 -19.51 46.78
N ILE A 360 -6.65 -19.55 45.75
CA ILE A 360 -6.38 -18.98 44.42
C ILE A 360 -6.09 -17.48 44.53
N ARG A 361 -6.89 -16.75 45.30
CA ARG A 361 -6.69 -15.32 45.55
C ARG A 361 -5.33 -15.06 46.17
N ALA A 362 -4.96 -15.76 47.20
CA ALA A 362 -3.68 -15.61 47.89
C ALA A 362 -2.46 -15.85 46.95
N VAL A 363 -2.61 -16.84 46.03
CA VAL A 363 -1.58 -17.09 45.00
C VAL A 363 -1.48 -15.94 44.03
N LEU A 364 -2.59 -15.39 43.54
CA LEU A 364 -2.63 -14.29 42.61
C LEU A 364 -2.09 -12.98 43.26
N GLU A 365 -2.38 -12.76 44.55
CA GLU A 365 -1.80 -11.65 45.35
C GLU A 365 -0.27 -11.79 45.50
N ARG A 366 0.21 -13.01 45.77
CA ARG A 366 1.65 -13.30 45.82
C ARG A 366 2.36 -12.99 44.53
N GLU A 367 1.73 -13.26 43.40
CA GLU A 367 2.28 -12.99 42.06
C GLU A 367 2.04 -11.53 41.61
N GLY A 368 1.39 -10.69 42.42
CA GLY A 368 1.17 -9.26 42.17
C GLY A 368 0.11 -8.99 41.08
N LEU A 369 -0.87 -9.87 40.94
CA LEU A 369 -1.93 -9.73 39.97
C LEU A 369 -3.24 -9.18 40.55
N VAL A 370 -3.40 -9.22 41.83
CA VAL A 370 -4.52 -8.67 42.63
C VAL A 370 -4.00 -7.73 43.70
#